data_d87c8679ebbc0d975b55080302beae16
#
_entry.id   d87c8679ebbc0d975b55080302beae16
#
_cell.length_a   1.000
_cell.length_b   1.000
_cell.length_c   1.000
_cell.angle_alpha   90.00
_cell.angle_beta   90.00
_cell.angle_gamma   90.00
#
_symmetry.space_group_name_H-M   'P 1'
#
loop_
_entity.id
_entity.type
_entity.pdbx_description
1 polymer ?
#
loop_
_entity_poly.entity_id
_entity_poly.type
_entity_poly.pdbx_seq_one_letter_code
_entity_poly.pdbx_strand_id
1 'polypeptide(L)'
;AHLIMTLWSSILKNENSKLYKNTLNILVKISNSGGGLPPLKEKEWKEFYLRDIFVIRPGKRLTRSNMQSGTKPFIGASDSNNGVTAFVGNTNASEDRNVLGVNYNGSVVENFYHPYTCIFSDDVKRFVLRKHNGNKYIYLFMKTVILQQKNKYAYGYKFNEERMQKQMILLPTAANGQPDYDYMEQYAKKLFSSLRLQYLHEKVTVAI
;
A
#
# COMPACT_ATOMS: atom_id res chain seq x y z
N ALA A 1 -3.77 14.25 -6.68
CA ALA A 1 -2.68 14.70 -5.82
C ALA A 1 -2.59 16.22 -5.77
N HIS A 2 -2.59 16.91 -6.94
CA HIS A 2 -2.42 18.37 -7.02
C HIS A 2 -3.56 19.14 -6.33
N LEU A 3 -4.81 18.73 -6.49
CA LEU A 3 -5.97 19.37 -5.85
C LEU A 3 -5.93 19.25 -4.32
N ILE A 4 -5.49 18.11 -3.80
CA ILE A 4 -5.34 17.89 -2.36
C ILE A 4 -4.20 18.74 -1.80
N MET A 5 -3.09 18.86 -2.51
CA MET A 5 -1.97 19.73 -2.12
C MET A 5 -2.36 21.21 -2.14
N THR A 6 -3.16 21.66 -3.11
CA THR A 6 -3.63 23.04 -3.19
C THR A 6 -4.62 23.38 -2.07
N LEU A 7 -5.53 22.46 -1.74
CA LEU A 7 -6.45 22.61 -0.59
C LEU A 7 -5.66 22.64 0.73
N TRP A 8 -4.66 21.79 0.90
CA TRP A 8 -3.82 21.77 2.10
C TRP A 8 -2.95 23.02 2.21
N SER A 9 -2.41 23.53 1.11
CA SER A 9 -1.63 24.77 1.13
C SER A 9 -2.49 25.98 1.50
N SER A 10 -3.77 26.02 1.11
CA SER A 10 -4.69 27.10 1.51
C SER A 10 -5.10 27.01 2.99
N ILE A 11 -5.22 25.78 3.52
CA ILE A 11 -5.49 25.53 4.95
C ILE A 11 -4.27 25.92 5.81
N LEU A 12 -3.07 25.64 5.34
CA LEU A 12 -1.82 25.96 6.04
C LEU A 12 -1.49 27.45 6.05
N LYS A 13 -1.97 28.22 5.07
CA LYS A 13 -1.78 29.68 5.04
C LYS A 13 -2.53 30.45 6.14
N ASN A 14 -3.41 29.79 6.87
CA ASN A 14 -4.18 30.40 7.96
C ASN A 14 -4.06 29.56 9.23
N GLU A 15 -2.91 29.69 9.92
CA GLU A 15 -2.58 28.99 11.18
C GLU A 15 -3.61 29.20 12.30
N ASN A 16 -4.36 30.31 12.24
CA ASN A 16 -5.43 30.62 13.19
C ASN A 16 -6.78 30.07 12.77
N SER A 17 -6.88 29.38 11.62
CA SER A 17 -8.17 28.84 11.17
C SER A 17 -8.67 27.77 12.13
N LYS A 18 -9.96 27.83 12.46
CA LYS A 18 -10.65 26.81 13.25
C LYS A 18 -10.48 25.41 12.65
N LEU A 19 -10.39 25.33 11.31
CA LEU A 19 -10.20 24.08 10.57
C LEU A 19 -8.80 23.49 10.80
N TYR A 20 -7.74 24.32 10.77
CA TYR A 20 -6.37 23.90 11.07
C TYR A 20 -6.27 23.34 12.49
N LYS A 21 -6.73 24.10 13.49
CA LYS A 21 -6.71 23.68 14.91
C LYS A 21 -7.51 22.39 15.14
N ASN A 22 -8.68 22.25 14.50
CA ASN A 22 -9.47 21.03 14.59
C ASN A 22 -8.76 19.84 13.94
N THR A 23 -8.16 20.02 12.76
CA THR A 23 -7.42 18.97 12.07
C THR A 23 -6.20 18.52 12.88
N LEU A 24 -5.44 19.47 13.43
CA LEU A 24 -4.30 19.19 14.30
C LEU A 24 -4.74 18.41 15.54
N ASN A 25 -5.80 18.84 16.22
CA ASN A 25 -6.35 18.16 17.40
C ASN A 25 -6.82 16.73 17.09
N ILE A 26 -7.45 16.50 15.92
CA ILE A 26 -7.86 15.16 15.48
C ILE A 26 -6.63 14.28 15.23
N LEU A 27 -5.60 14.81 14.56
CA LEU A 27 -4.38 14.06 14.28
C LEU A 27 -3.61 13.73 15.57
N VAL A 28 -3.53 14.67 16.51
CA VAL A 28 -2.93 14.43 17.83
C VAL A 28 -3.72 13.38 18.60
N LYS A 29 -5.05 13.46 18.62
CA LYS A 29 -5.90 12.45 19.25
C LYS A 29 -5.67 11.05 18.63
N ILE A 30 -5.62 10.94 17.29
CA ILE A 30 -5.35 9.68 16.60
C ILE A 30 -3.93 9.18 16.93
N SER A 31 -2.93 10.07 16.98
CA SER A 31 -1.57 9.71 17.34
C SER A 31 -1.48 9.21 18.80
N ASN A 32 -2.24 9.83 19.72
CA ASN A 32 -2.26 9.51 21.14
C ASN A 32 -3.27 8.40 21.51
N SER A 33 -4.31 8.18 20.70
CA SER A 33 -5.30 7.11 20.94
C SER A 33 -4.73 5.70 20.77
N GLY A 34 -3.50 5.58 20.25
CA GLY A 34 -2.71 4.35 20.27
C GLY A 34 -2.07 4.06 21.63
N GLY A 35 -2.56 4.65 22.72
CA GLY A 35 -2.16 4.29 24.07
C GLY A 35 -2.43 2.81 24.33
N GLY A 36 -1.36 2.01 24.44
CA GLY A 36 -1.48 0.57 24.65
C GLY A 36 -1.13 -0.31 23.44
N LEU A 37 -0.91 0.26 22.24
CA LEU A 37 -0.43 -0.56 21.13
C LEU A 37 1.05 -0.92 21.36
N PRO A 38 1.40 -2.20 21.55
CA PRO A 38 2.77 -2.59 21.82
C PRO A 38 3.68 -2.23 20.65
N PRO A 39 4.93 -1.85 20.91
CA PRO A 39 5.94 -1.65 19.85
C PRO A 39 6.13 -2.93 19.02
N LEU A 40 6.55 -2.78 17.76
CA LEU A 40 6.82 -3.94 16.87
C LEU A 40 7.72 -5.00 17.52
N LYS A 41 8.74 -4.57 18.29
CA LYS A 41 9.70 -5.45 18.98
C LYS A 41 9.10 -6.28 20.11
N GLU A 42 7.95 -5.85 20.64
CA GLU A 42 7.25 -6.52 21.75
C GLU A 42 6.09 -7.42 21.26
N LYS A 43 5.76 -7.35 19.97
CA LYS A 43 4.78 -8.23 19.35
C LYS A 43 5.39 -9.60 19.09
N GLU A 44 4.57 -10.64 19.25
CA GLU A 44 4.90 -11.97 18.76
C GLU A 44 4.77 -11.98 17.23
N TRP A 45 5.75 -12.58 16.54
CA TRP A 45 5.81 -12.70 15.09
C TRP A 45 5.90 -14.16 14.69
N LYS A 46 5.14 -14.57 13.66
CA LYS A 46 5.20 -15.90 13.07
C LYS A 46 5.38 -15.86 11.58
N GLU A 47 5.90 -16.92 11.02
CA GLU A 47 6.06 -17.11 9.59
C GLU A 47 4.75 -17.59 8.97
N PHE A 48 4.39 -16.99 7.83
CA PHE A 48 3.25 -17.37 7.02
C PHE A 48 3.64 -17.44 5.56
N TYR A 49 3.17 -18.45 4.84
CA TYR A 49 3.30 -18.45 3.38
C TYR A 49 2.40 -17.39 2.76
N LEU A 50 2.91 -16.72 1.71
CA LEU A 50 2.08 -15.74 0.98
C LEU A 50 0.79 -16.37 0.45
N ARG A 51 0.82 -17.61 0.01
CA ARG A 51 -0.37 -18.37 -0.43
C ARG A 51 -1.44 -18.53 0.63
N ASP A 52 -1.09 -18.52 1.91
CA ASP A 52 -2.03 -18.69 3.02
C ASP A 52 -2.67 -17.35 3.40
N ILE A 53 -1.98 -16.26 3.13
CA ILE A 53 -2.41 -14.88 3.39
C ILE A 53 -3.18 -14.31 2.21
N PHE A 54 -2.72 -14.57 0.97
CA PHE A 54 -3.27 -13.94 -0.24
C PHE A 54 -3.84 -14.95 -1.25
N VAL A 55 -4.89 -14.53 -1.92
CA VAL A 55 -5.26 -15.05 -3.24
C VAL A 55 -4.40 -14.28 -4.24
N ILE A 56 -3.50 -14.99 -4.93
CA ILE A 56 -2.61 -14.44 -5.94
C ILE A 56 -3.24 -14.65 -7.31
N ARG A 57 -3.54 -13.57 -8.03
CA ARG A 57 -4.20 -13.59 -9.33
C ARG A 57 -3.29 -13.00 -10.40
N PRO A 58 -3.21 -13.57 -11.61
CA PRO A 58 -2.41 -13.03 -12.69
C PRO A 58 -3.02 -11.74 -13.26
N GLY A 59 -2.17 -10.82 -13.72
CA GLY A 59 -2.58 -9.78 -14.66
C GLY A 59 -2.80 -10.32 -16.06
N LYS A 60 -3.13 -9.47 -17.01
CA LYS A 60 -3.44 -9.83 -18.40
C LYS A 60 -2.64 -8.97 -19.36
N ARG A 61 -1.95 -9.62 -20.31
CA ARG A 61 -1.20 -8.93 -21.35
C ARG A 61 -2.09 -7.98 -22.13
N LEU A 62 -1.66 -6.73 -22.27
CA LEU A 62 -2.26 -5.72 -23.12
C LEU A 62 -1.12 -4.96 -23.81
N THR A 63 -1.01 -5.13 -25.12
CA THR A 63 0.02 -4.47 -25.93
C THR A 63 -0.37 -3.02 -26.23
N ARG A 64 0.61 -2.16 -26.46
CA ARG A 64 0.36 -0.75 -26.79
C ARG A 64 -0.58 -0.58 -28.00
N SER A 65 -0.44 -1.44 -29.02
CA SER A 65 -1.31 -1.43 -30.20
C SER A 65 -2.77 -1.74 -29.93
N ASN A 66 -3.05 -2.44 -28.81
CA ASN A 66 -4.40 -2.83 -28.39
C ASN A 66 -4.97 -1.92 -27.30
N MET A 67 -4.20 -0.94 -26.83
CA MET A 67 -4.68 0.03 -25.83
C MET A 67 -5.65 1.00 -26.48
N GLN A 68 -6.81 1.15 -25.87
CA GLN A 68 -7.81 2.15 -26.19
C GLN A 68 -7.66 3.32 -25.24
N SER A 69 -7.80 4.53 -25.75
CA SER A 69 -7.73 5.75 -24.91
C SER A 69 -8.83 5.74 -23.85
N GLY A 70 -8.51 6.16 -22.62
CA GLY A 70 -9.46 6.19 -21.52
C GLY A 70 -8.86 6.70 -20.21
N THR A 71 -9.58 6.51 -19.10
CA THR A 71 -9.22 7.06 -17.77
C THR A 71 -8.88 6.00 -16.73
N LYS A 72 -9.01 4.70 -17.08
CA LYS A 72 -8.72 3.61 -16.16
C LYS A 72 -7.21 3.39 -16.08
N PRO A 73 -6.59 3.39 -14.89
CA PRO A 73 -5.17 3.11 -14.74
C PRO A 73 -4.81 1.70 -15.24
N PHE A 74 -3.74 1.61 -16.03
CA PHE A 74 -3.08 0.37 -16.43
C PHE A 74 -1.79 0.22 -15.63
N ILE A 75 -1.72 -0.85 -14.84
CA ILE A 75 -0.62 -1.13 -13.92
C ILE A 75 0.40 -2.03 -14.59
N GLY A 76 1.60 -1.51 -14.77
CA GLY A 76 2.76 -2.24 -15.29
C GLY A 76 3.82 -2.47 -14.22
N ALA A 77 4.82 -3.26 -14.54
CA ALA A 77 5.91 -3.65 -13.61
C ALA A 77 6.97 -2.51 -13.50
N SER A 78 6.55 -1.36 -13.02
CA SER A 78 7.36 -0.18 -12.72
C SER A 78 7.61 -0.05 -11.21
N ASP A 79 8.65 0.69 -10.82
CA ASP A 79 8.96 1.10 -9.44
C ASP A 79 8.53 2.53 -9.14
N SER A 80 7.94 3.22 -10.11
CA SER A 80 7.54 4.61 -10.01
C SER A 80 6.05 4.79 -10.30
N ASN A 81 5.52 6.00 -10.04
CA ASN A 81 4.14 6.42 -10.33
C ASN A 81 3.06 5.44 -9.82
N ASN A 82 3.30 4.79 -8.68
CA ASN A 82 2.40 3.77 -8.12
C ASN A 82 2.12 2.61 -9.11
N GLY A 83 3.09 2.29 -9.99
CA GLY A 83 2.96 1.26 -11.03
C GLY A 83 2.08 1.67 -12.22
N VAL A 84 1.50 2.87 -12.24
CA VAL A 84 0.66 3.35 -13.36
C VAL A 84 1.54 3.68 -14.55
N THR A 85 1.40 2.93 -15.65
CA THR A 85 2.18 3.09 -16.88
C THR A 85 1.37 3.69 -18.04
N ALA A 86 0.03 3.63 -17.95
CA ALA A 86 -0.87 4.23 -18.93
C ALA A 86 -2.27 4.46 -18.33
N PHE A 87 -3.11 5.19 -19.05
CA PHE A 87 -4.55 5.27 -18.82
C PHE A 87 -5.28 4.71 -20.04
N VAL A 88 -6.21 3.78 -19.81
CA VAL A 88 -6.87 3.04 -20.90
C VAL A 88 -8.39 2.97 -20.73
N GLY A 89 -9.10 2.76 -21.84
CA GLY A 89 -10.54 2.46 -21.89
C GLY A 89 -10.83 0.95 -21.82
N ASN A 90 -9.81 0.11 -21.98
CA ASN A 90 -9.94 -1.34 -22.03
C ASN A 90 -10.50 -1.92 -20.71
N THR A 91 -11.17 -3.06 -20.85
CA THR A 91 -11.59 -3.95 -19.76
C THR A 91 -11.09 -5.35 -20.05
N ASN A 92 -10.60 -6.06 -19.06
CA ASN A 92 -10.18 -7.46 -19.20
C ASN A 92 -10.25 -8.19 -17.84
N ALA A 93 -9.93 -9.50 -17.84
CA ALA A 93 -10.01 -10.36 -16.65
C ALA A 93 -9.03 -9.95 -15.51
N SER A 94 -8.15 -8.99 -15.74
CA SER A 94 -7.28 -8.44 -14.68
C SER A 94 -7.85 -7.24 -13.96
N GLU A 95 -9.06 -6.79 -14.31
CA GLU A 95 -9.68 -5.67 -13.62
C GLU A 95 -9.93 -5.99 -12.16
N ASP A 96 -9.47 -5.10 -11.28
CA ASP A 96 -9.59 -5.29 -9.83
C ASP A 96 -9.52 -3.94 -9.10
N ARG A 97 -9.89 -3.94 -7.81
CA ARG A 97 -9.77 -2.79 -6.91
C ARG A 97 -9.50 -3.27 -5.49
N ASN A 98 -9.00 -2.38 -4.64
CA ASN A 98 -8.63 -2.69 -3.25
C ASN A 98 -7.68 -3.89 -3.16
N VAL A 99 -6.62 -3.87 -3.97
CA VAL A 99 -5.63 -4.94 -4.08
C VAL A 99 -4.21 -4.40 -4.02
N LEU A 100 -3.26 -5.29 -3.72
CA LEU A 100 -1.83 -5.01 -3.84
C LEU A 100 -1.33 -5.56 -5.18
N GLY A 101 -0.86 -4.69 -6.08
CA GLY A 101 -0.15 -5.08 -7.30
C GLY A 101 1.31 -5.39 -6.97
N VAL A 102 1.79 -6.59 -7.28
CA VAL A 102 3.15 -7.05 -6.98
C VAL A 102 3.86 -7.45 -8.26
N ASN A 103 4.97 -6.80 -8.56
CA ASN A 103 5.76 -7.05 -9.76
C ASN A 103 6.51 -8.38 -9.64
N TYR A 104 6.32 -9.28 -10.61
CA TYR A 104 7.12 -10.50 -10.71
C TYR A 104 8.23 -10.40 -11.76
N ASN A 105 8.12 -9.45 -12.68
CA ASN A 105 9.10 -9.12 -13.72
C ASN A 105 9.42 -7.61 -13.65
N GLY A 106 10.36 -7.11 -14.46
CA GLY A 106 10.79 -5.70 -14.40
C GLY A 106 11.37 -5.35 -13.02
N SER A 107 10.82 -4.37 -12.34
CA SER A 107 11.18 -4.00 -10.97
C SER A 107 10.63 -5.01 -9.96
N VAL A 108 11.30 -6.16 -9.88
CA VAL A 108 10.85 -7.35 -9.14
C VAL A 108 10.60 -7.04 -7.66
N VAL A 109 9.49 -7.59 -7.10
CA VAL A 109 9.01 -7.40 -5.72
C VAL A 109 8.46 -6.00 -5.43
N GLU A 110 8.76 -4.97 -6.26
CA GLU A 110 8.06 -3.70 -6.09
C GLU A 110 6.55 -3.93 -6.10
N ASN A 111 5.87 -3.22 -5.21
CA ASN A 111 4.45 -3.45 -5.04
C ASN A 111 3.73 -2.17 -4.60
N PHE A 112 2.48 -2.03 -5.04
CA PHE A 112 1.68 -0.83 -4.80
C PHE A 112 0.23 -1.18 -4.45
N TYR A 113 -0.35 -0.43 -3.52
CA TYR A 113 -1.76 -0.57 -3.17
C TYR A 113 -2.64 0.25 -4.11
N HIS A 114 -3.65 -0.39 -4.67
CA HIS A 114 -4.61 0.21 -5.61
C HIS A 114 -6.03 0.20 -5.02
N PRO A 115 -6.47 1.31 -4.40
CA PRO A 115 -7.83 1.41 -3.86
C PRO A 115 -8.91 1.62 -4.93
N TYR A 116 -8.50 1.99 -6.15
CA TYR A 116 -9.33 2.30 -7.30
C TYR A 116 -9.38 1.14 -8.30
N THR A 117 -10.41 1.14 -9.16
CA THR A 117 -10.51 0.17 -10.25
C THR A 117 -9.41 0.41 -11.28
N CYS A 118 -8.64 -0.62 -11.58
CA CYS A 118 -7.56 -0.61 -12.55
C CYS A 118 -7.38 -1.99 -13.19
N ILE A 119 -6.62 -2.08 -14.28
CA ILE A 119 -6.24 -3.34 -14.90
C ILE A 119 -4.72 -3.53 -14.83
N PHE A 120 -4.27 -4.76 -14.82
CA PHE A 120 -2.89 -5.13 -14.54
C PHE A 120 -2.27 -5.85 -15.74
N SER A 121 -1.01 -5.50 -16.06
CA SER A 121 -0.21 -6.21 -17.04
C SER A 121 0.11 -7.65 -16.58
N ASP A 122 0.46 -8.49 -17.52
CA ASP A 122 0.91 -9.87 -17.25
C ASP A 122 2.16 -9.94 -16.34
N ASP A 123 2.94 -8.86 -16.23
CA ASP A 123 4.12 -8.76 -15.37
C ASP A 123 3.80 -8.41 -13.91
N VAL A 124 2.53 -8.17 -13.57
CA VAL A 124 2.07 -7.82 -12.22
C VAL A 124 1.06 -8.84 -11.73
N LYS A 125 1.25 -9.35 -10.51
CA LYS A 125 0.28 -10.20 -9.81
C LYS A 125 -0.55 -9.37 -8.85
N ARG A 126 -1.83 -9.71 -8.71
CA ARG A 126 -2.77 -9.07 -7.79
C ARG A 126 -2.89 -9.90 -6.53
N PHE A 127 -2.57 -9.30 -5.39
CA PHE A 127 -2.65 -9.95 -4.07
C PHE A 127 -3.89 -9.44 -3.35
N VAL A 128 -4.83 -10.33 -3.08
CA VAL A 128 -6.07 -10.07 -2.35
C VAL A 128 -6.03 -10.88 -1.06
N LEU A 129 -6.29 -10.27 0.09
CA LEU A 129 -6.32 -11.00 1.37
C LEU A 129 -7.40 -12.10 1.36
N ARG A 130 -7.06 -13.31 1.86
CA ARG A 130 -7.97 -14.47 1.83
C ARG A 130 -9.08 -14.40 2.87
N LYS A 131 -8.72 -14.02 4.08
CA LYS A 131 -9.57 -14.15 5.27
C LYS A 131 -9.91 -12.81 5.90
N HIS A 132 -9.65 -11.72 5.21
CA HIS A 132 -9.87 -10.38 5.73
C HIS A 132 -10.21 -9.41 4.59
N ASN A 133 -11.17 -8.53 4.81
CA ASN A 133 -11.39 -7.39 3.91
C ASN A 133 -10.30 -6.36 4.15
N GLY A 134 -9.25 -6.40 3.33
CA GLY A 134 -8.14 -5.48 3.42
C GLY A 134 -8.58 -4.03 3.27
N ASN A 135 -7.91 -3.16 4.00
CA ASN A 135 -8.03 -1.72 3.83
C ASN A 135 -6.66 -1.10 3.55
N LYS A 136 -6.64 0.20 3.26
CA LYS A 136 -5.43 0.97 2.97
C LYS A 136 -4.28 0.68 3.95
N TYR A 137 -4.56 0.65 5.24
CA TYR A 137 -3.53 0.57 6.28
C TYR A 137 -2.93 -0.82 6.37
N ILE A 138 -3.77 -1.85 6.29
CA ILE A 138 -3.32 -3.25 6.25
C ILE A 138 -2.49 -3.49 5.00
N TYR A 139 -2.94 -3.04 3.83
CA TYR A 139 -2.17 -3.19 2.58
C TYR A 139 -0.85 -2.41 2.59
N LEU A 140 -0.78 -1.24 3.22
CA LEU A 140 0.48 -0.52 3.38
C LEU A 140 1.46 -1.24 4.31
N PHE A 141 0.97 -1.87 5.38
CA PHE A 141 1.78 -2.73 6.24
C PHE A 141 2.32 -3.93 5.44
N MET A 142 1.43 -4.66 4.76
CA MET A 142 1.78 -5.81 3.93
C MET A 142 2.77 -5.46 2.80
N LYS A 143 2.57 -4.29 2.14
CA LYS A 143 3.51 -3.76 1.15
C LYS A 143 4.94 -3.72 1.69
N THR A 144 5.11 -3.17 2.89
CA THR A 144 6.43 -3.03 3.52
C THR A 144 7.05 -4.40 3.81
N VAL A 145 6.27 -5.34 4.34
CA VAL A 145 6.73 -6.71 4.65
C VAL A 145 7.15 -7.46 3.38
N ILE A 146 6.36 -7.35 2.31
CA ILE A 146 6.68 -7.99 1.03
C ILE A 146 7.94 -7.36 0.43
N LEU A 147 8.06 -6.02 0.48
CA LEU A 147 9.21 -5.30 -0.07
C LEU A 147 10.54 -5.71 0.58
N GLN A 148 10.53 -6.08 1.87
CA GLN A 148 11.73 -6.59 2.57
C GLN A 148 12.29 -7.87 1.93
N GLN A 149 11.51 -8.58 1.12
CA GLN A 149 11.96 -9.78 0.42
C GLN A 149 12.76 -9.44 -0.86
N LYS A 150 12.83 -8.15 -1.26
CA LYS A 150 13.40 -7.72 -2.55
C LYS A 150 14.82 -8.23 -2.77
N ASN A 151 15.65 -8.24 -1.74
CA ASN A 151 17.05 -8.67 -1.85
C ASN A 151 17.23 -10.18 -2.19
N LYS A 152 16.18 -10.99 -2.04
CA LYS A 152 16.18 -12.41 -2.43
C LYS A 152 15.97 -12.62 -3.92
N TYR A 153 15.47 -11.59 -4.62
CA TYR A 153 15.01 -11.69 -6.00
C TYR A 153 15.72 -10.66 -6.87
N ALA A 154 16.24 -11.12 -8.00
CA ALA A 154 17.01 -10.29 -8.95
C ALA A 154 16.77 -10.74 -10.38
N TYR A 155 17.45 -10.09 -11.32
CA TYR A 155 17.51 -10.56 -12.70
C TYR A 155 18.10 -11.98 -12.73
N GLY A 156 17.35 -12.93 -13.33
CA GLY A 156 17.70 -14.36 -13.31
C GLY A 156 17.02 -15.17 -12.20
N TYR A 157 16.58 -14.53 -11.09
CA TYR A 157 15.84 -15.17 -10.03
C TYR A 157 14.53 -14.41 -9.73
N LYS A 158 13.63 -14.42 -10.70
CA LYS A 158 12.37 -13.66 -10.64
C LYS A 158 11.44 -14.16 -9.52
N PHE A 159 10.63 -13.24 -9.02
CA PHE A 159 9.56 -13.51 -8.06
C PHE A 159 8.32 -14.08 -8.79
N ASN A 160 8.48 -15.22 -9.45
CA ASN A 160 7.41 -15.89 -10.20
C ASN A 160 6.33 -16.46 -9.25
N GLU A 161 5.21 -16.91 -9.82
CA GLU A 161 4.05 -17.35 -9.03
C GLU A 161 4.37 -18.51 -8.08
N GLU A 162 5.17 -19.50 -8.53
CA GLU A 162 5.57 -20.62 -7.69
C GLU A 162 6.38 -20.14 -6.47
N ARG A 163 7.33 -19.24 -6.68
CA ARG A 163 8.14 -18.65 -5.61
C ARG A 163 7.30 -17.77 -4.70
N MET A 164 6.36 -16.99 -5.26
CA MET A 164 5.41 -16.20 -4.48
C MET A 164 4.62 -17.06 -3.52
N GLN A 165 4.08 -18.18 -4.01
CA GLN A 165 3.31 -19.09 -3.17
C GLN A 165 4.14 -19.75 -2.05
N LYS A 166 5.41 -20.01 -2.29
CA LYS A 166 6.36 -20.61 -1.34
C LYS A 166 7.09 -19.57 -0.46
N GLN A 167 6.97 -18.28 -0.76
CA GLN A 167 7.61 -17.23 0.04
C GLN A 167 6.94 -17.13 1.40
N MET A 168 7.73 -17.27 2.45
CA MET A 168 7.33 -16.97 3.83
C MET A 168 7.60 -15.50 4.14
N ILE A 169 6.71 -14.91 4.91
CA ILE A 169 6.81 -13.56 5.48
C ILE A 169 6.53 -13.62 6.97
N LEU A 170 7.17 -12.76 7.74
CA LEU A 170 6.89 -12.59 9.16
C LEU A 170 5.75 -11.59 9.34
N LEU A 171 4.72 -11.99 10.10
CA LEU A 171 3.61 -11.11 10.48
C LEU A 171 3.39 -11.13 11.98
N PRO A 172 2.94 -10.00 12.57
CA PRO A 172 2.52 -9.97 13.95
C PRO A 172 1.31 -10.85 14.15
N THR A 173 1.25 -11.56 15.27
CA THR A 173 0.19 -12.53 15.57
C THR A 173 -0.70 -12.09 16.73
N ALA A 174 -1.97 -12.43 16.62
CA ALA A 174 -2.93 -12.37 17.71
C ALA A 174 -2.77 -13.59 18.62
N ALA A 175 -3.44 -13.58 19.77
CA ALA A 175 -3.37 -14.66 20.77
C ALA A 175 -3.75 -16.06 20.21
N ASN A 176 -4.56 -16.10 19.15
CA ASN A 176 -4.94 -17.34 18.47
C ASN A 176 -3.90 -17.83 17.44
N GLY A 177 -2.75 -17.16 17.35
CA GLY A 177 -1.67 -17.49 16.43
C GLY A 177 -1.94 -17.14 14.95
N GLN A 178 -3.04 -16.46 14.64
CA GLN A 178 -3.33 -15.96 13.30
C GLN A 178 -2.74 -14.56 13.11
N PRO A 179 -2.59 -14.06 11.85
CA PRO A 179 -2.13 -12.69 11.60
C PRO A 179 -3.03 -11.67 12.31
N ASP A 180 -2.42 -10.76 13.06
CA ASP A 180 -3.11 -9.70 13.80
C ASP A 180 -3.36 -8.49 12.87
N TYR A 181 -4.41 -8.57 12.06
CA TYR A 181 -4.78 -7.50 11.13
C TYR A 181 -5.19 -6.20 11.82
N ASP A 182 -5.79 -6.30 13.01
CA ASP A 182 -6.18 -5.12 13.79
C ASP A 182 -4.94 -4.36 14.29
N TYR A 183 -3.94 -5.09 14.76
CA TYR A 183 -2.65 -4.51 15.12
C TYR A 183 -1.98 -3.83 13.91
N MET A 184 -1.90 -4.51 12.76
CA MET A 184 -1.31 -3.97 11.53
C MET A 184 -2.00 -2.68 11.10
N GLU A 185 -3.33 -2.65 11.16
CA GLU A 185 -4.13 -1.48 10.83
C GLU A 185 -3.85 -0.31 11.77
N GLN A 186 -3.91 -0.55 13.08
CA GLN A 186 -3.70 0.49 14.09
C GLN A 186 -2.26 1.01 14.05
N TYR A 187 -1.27 0.14 13.87
CA TYR A 187 0.12 0.52 13.73
C TYR A 187 0.34 1.43 12.50
N ALA A 188 -0.17 1.03 11.35
CA ALA A 188 -0.07 1.83 10.14
C ALA A 188 -0.82 3.17 10.24
N LYS A 189 -2.02 3.20 10.88
CA LYS A 189 -2.75 4.44 11.17
C LYS A 189 -1.93 5.39 12.06
N LYS A 190 -1.35 4.87 13.12
CA LYS A 190 -0.52 5.64 14.05
C LYS A 190 0.70 6.25 13.33
N LEU A 191 1.43 5.43 12.57
CA LEU A 191 2.57 5.88 11.80
C LEU A 191 2.19 6.95 10.76
N PHE A 192 1.10 6.74 10.04
CA PHE A 192 0.60 7.68 9.03
C PHE A 192 0.19 9.02 9.66
N SER A 193 -0.45 8.99 10.83
CA SER A 193 -0.83 10.20 11.56
C SER A 193 0.40 10.96 12.07
N SER A 194 1.41 10.25 12.59
CA SER A 194 2.67 10.86 13.04
C SER A 194 3.42 11.55 11.90
N LEU A 195 3.52 10.90 10.74
CA LEU A 195 4.15 11.50 9.55
C LEU A 195 3.40 12.73 9.04
N ARG A 196 2.06 12.73 9.12
CA ARG A 196 1.26 13.91 8.76
C ARG A 196 1.48 15.05 9.73
N LEU A 197 1.56 14.79 11.04
CA LEU A 197 1.85 15.80 12.05
C LEU A 197 3.23 16.40 11.86
N GLN A 198 4.24 15.57 11.62
CA GLN A 198 5.60 16.03 11.33
C GLN A 198 5.63 16.92 10.08
N TYR A 199 5.01 16.50 8.99
CA TYR A 199 4.92 17.31 7.78
C TYR A 199 4.24 18.66 8.00
N LEU A 200 3.16 18.70 8.77
CA LEU A 200 2.46 19.94 9.11
C LEU A 200 3.35 20.87 9.95
N HIS A 201 4.06 20.30 10.92
CA HIS A 201 4.97 21.07 11.78
C HIS A 201 6.13 21.69 10.99
N GLU A 202 6.77 20.92 10.11
CA GLU A 202 7.85 21.41 9.24
C GLU A 202 7.38 22.55 8.31
N LYS A 203 6.17 22.43 7.75
CA LYS A 203 5.60 23.48 6.86
C LYS A 203 5.28 24.77 7.60
N VAL A 204 4.86 24.68 8.85
CA VAL A 204 4.61 25.87 9.70
C VAL A 204 5.91 26.56 10.05
N THR A 205 6.94 25.79 10.43
CA THR A 205 8.25 26.35 10.83
C THR A 205 8.98 27.05 9.65
N VAL A 206 8.74 26.63 8.42
CA VAL A 206 9.33 27.27 7.21
C VAL A 206 8.55 28.52 6.75
N ALA A 207 7.32 28.72 7.26
CA ALA A 207 6.46 29.84 6.87
C ALA A 207 6.58 31.05 7.81
N ILE A 208 7.36 30.94 8.89
CA ILE A 208 7.74 32.02 9.82
C ILE A 208 9.13 32.52 9.47
#